data_9dd017c01264f873c65185916c60b519
#
_entry.id   9dd017c01264f873c65185916c60b519
#
_cell.length_a   1.000
_cell.length_b   1.000
_cell.length_c   1.000
_cell.angle_alpha   90.00
_cell.angle_beta   90.00
_cell.angle_gamma   90.00
#
_symmetry.space_group_name_H-M   'P 1'
#
loop_
_entity.id
_entity.type
_entity.pdbx_description
1 polymer ?
#
loop_
_entity_poly.entity_id
_entity_poly.type
_entity_poly.pdbx_seq_one_letter_code
_entity_poly.pdbx_strand_id
1 'polypeptide(L)'
;EDESMKPLIHFAHANGVPSKVYQKLFDDLKSDYDIIYVPEIGTDKRYPITHGWTYLVDQVIDSIVQQSKGRKVIGLGHSLGSVLTLMAAYRRPELFSQVIMLDPPLIIGKASFVFHLAKLFKPKLVDKITPAGLSVRRRDHWESREQAAELLRNKGFYQHFDPDCFQAYIDYALADDPRKGGVTLTIPKDDEVELFRTTPSMWWLPMSKPKVPVHLVVGSDSVFLKEKFPQVAKKKLGIPFSIVEGGHMFPLEHPTETVMKIKNLIR
;
A
#
# COMPACT_ATOMS: atom_id res chain seq x y z
N GLU A 1 14.88 33.55 9.16
CA GLU A 1 14.58 32.34 9.96
C GLU A 1 13.19 31.90 9.54
N ASP A 2 13.19 30.92 8.68
CA ASP A 2 11.99 30.38 8.08
C ASP A 2 11.19 29.67 9.18
N GLU A 3 10.11 30.28 9.63
CA GLU A 3 9.21 29.63 10.57
C GLU A 3 8.62 28.39 9.89
N SER A 4 9.33 27.27 10.10
CA SER A 4 8.83 25.90 10.01
C SER A 4 7.81 25.63 8.91
N MET A 5 8.30 25.33 7.72
CA MET A 5 7.54 24.50 6.80
C MET A 5 7.22 23.19 7.52
N LYS A 6 5.95 22.77 7.45
CA LYS A 6 5.53 21.46 7.97
C LYS A 6 6.34 20.36 7.29
N PRO A 7 6.67 19.26 7.98
CA PRO A 7 7.26 18.10 7.32
C PRO A 7 6.33 17.60 6.22
N LEU A 8 6.94 17.10 5.14
CA LEU A 8 6.21 16.64 3.96
C LEU A 8 6.08 15.11 3.96
N ILE A 9 4.84 14.62 3.89
CA ILE A 9 4.53 13.20 3.74
C ILE A 9 4.21 12.93 2.27
N HIS A 10 4.82 11.89 1.70
CA HIS A 10 4.40 11.31 0.42
C HIS A 10 3.74 9.96 0.69
N PHE A 11 2.49 9.78 0.22
CA PHE A 11 1.71 8.57 0.45
C PHE A 11 1.56 7.73 -0.82
N ALA A 12 1.73 6.41 -0.67
CA ALA A 12 1.48 5.42 -1.71
C ALA A 12 0.49 4.37 -1.19
N HIS A 13 -0.57 4.14 -1.97
CA HIS A 13 -1.74 3.36 -1.55
C HIS A 13 -1.61 1.85 -1.76
N ALA A 14 -2.53 1.09 -1.16
CA ALA A 14 -2.66 -0.35 -1.34
C ALA A 14 -3.26 -0.70 -2.72
N ASN A 15 -3.03 -1.94 -3.15
CA ASN A 15 -3.57 -2.45 -4.41
C ASN A 15 -5.10 -2.33 -4.46
N GLY A 16 -5.60 -1.67 -5.49
CA GLY A 16 -7.03 -1.51 -5.70
C GLY A 16 -7.70 -0.44 -4.82
N VAL A 17 -6.94 0.31 -4.03
CA VAL A 17 -7.46 1.32 -3.09
C VAL A 17 -6.82 2.67 -3.39
N PRO A 18 -7.41 3.48 -4.30
CA PRO A 18 -6.84 4.78 -4.67
C PRO A 18 -6.56 5.68 -3.47
N SER A 19 -5.57 6.56 -3.60
CA SER A 19 -5.12 7.42 -2.49
C SER A 19 -6.22 8.24 -1.83
N LYS A 20 -7.21 8.70 -2.59
CA LYS A 20 -8.33 9.49 -2.04
C LYS A 20 -9.19 8.72 -1.04
N VAL A 21 -9.17 7.38 -1.06
CA VAL A 21 -9.88 6.56 -0.06
C VAL A 21 -9.31 6.81 1.35
N TYR A 22 -8.06 7.23 1.45
CA TYR A 22 -7.37 7.51 2.73
C TYR A 22 -7.61 8.96 3.21
N GLN A 23 -8.60 9.65 2.68
CA GLN A 23 -8.84 11.06 2.96
C GLN A 23 -8.97 11.37 4.45
N LYS A 24 -9.57 10.47 5.23
CA LYS A 24 -9.71 10.67 6.68
C LYS A 24 -8.36 10.73 7.40
N LEU A 25 -7.40 9.90 6.98
CA LEU A 25 -6.04 9.96 7.49
C LEU A 25 -5.37 11.28 7.11
N PHE A 26 -5.53 11.70 5.86
CA PHE A 26 -4.94 12.96 5.38
C PHE A 26 -5.52 14.16 6.12
N ASP A 27 -6.82 14.18 6.36
CA ASP A 27 -7.49 15.26 7.09
C ASP A 27 -6.96 15.38 8.53
N ASP A 28 -6.68 14.26 9.18
CA ASP A 28 -6.14 14.24 10.54
C ASP A 28 -4.64 14.59 10.59
N LEU A 29 -3.91 14.38 9.48
CA LEU A 29 -2.48 14.67 9.39
C LEU A 29 -2.17 16.09 8.90
N LYS A 30 -3.07 16.69 8.12
CA LYS A 30 -2.78 17.96 7.43
C LYS A 30 -2.54 19.17 8.34
N SER A 31 -2.97 19.11 9.60
CA SER A 31 -2.68 20.19 10.56
C SER A 31 -1.19 20.28 10.90
N ASP A 32 -0.49 19.16 10.88
CA ASP A 32 0.91 19.05 11.28
C ASP A 32 1.86 18.73 10.11
N TYR A 33 1.34 18.27 8.98
CA TYR A 33 2.13 17.84 7.82
C TYR A 33 1.54 18.35 6.52
N ASP A 34 2.42 18.64 5.55
CA ASP A 34 2.03 18.75 4.14
C ASP A 34 1.94 17.35 3.56
N ILE A 35 0.96 17.08 2.69
CA ILE A 35 0.73 15.75 2.15
C ILE A 35 0.68 15.81 0.62
N ILE A 36 1.47 14.93 0.00
CA ILE A 36 1.43 14.64 -1.43
C ILE A 36 1.27 13.13 -1.60
N TYR A 37 0.76 12.69 -2.74
CA TYR A 37 0.51 11.26 -2.95
C TYR A 37 0.46 10.90 -4.43
N VAL A 38 0.64 9.60 -4.71
CA VAL A 38 0.34 9.02 -6.02
C VAL A 38 -1.19 8.79 -6.07
N PRO A 39 -1.93 9.37 -7.03
CA PRO A 39 -3.39 9.21 -7.08
C PRO A 39 -3.82 7.76 -7.35
N GLU A 40 -3.21 7.10 -8.34
CA GLU A 40 -3.49 5.71 -8.70
C GLU A 40 -2.25 4.97 -9.12
N ILE A 41 -2.04 3.78 -8.52
CA ILE A 41 -0.97 2.85 -8.88
C ILE A 41 -1.60 1.68 -9.64
N GLY A 42 -1.05 1.38 -10.83
CA GLY A 42 -1.47 0.24 -11.65
C GLY A 42 -2.23 0.61 -12.92
N THR A 43 -2.65 1.85 -13.08
CA THR A 43 -3.46 2.32 -14.23
C THR A 43 -2.72 3.26 -15.16
N ASP A 44 -1.56 3.76 -14.78
CA ASP A 44 -0.77 4.67 -15.59
C ASP A 44 0.10 3.88 -16.57
N LYS A 45 -0.20 3.99 -17.87
CA LYS A 45 0.51 3.26 -18.93
C LYS A 45 1.99 3.59 -19.05
N ARG A 46 2.42 4.74 -18.50
CA ARG A 46 3.85 5.10 -18.46
C ARG A 46 4.63 4.20 -17.51
N TYR A 47 3.93 3.54 -16.58
CA TYR A 47 4.51 2.68 -15.56
C TYR A 47 3.82 1.31 -15.61
N PRO A 48 4.23 0.44 -16.55
CA PRO A 48 3.60 -0.87 -16.71
C PRO A 48 3.85 -1.78 -15.52
N ILE A 49 2.87 -2.67 -15.28
CA ILE A 49 2.97 -3.68 -14.24
C ILE A 49 3.85 -4.83 -14.74
N THR A 50 5.01 -5.00 -14.12
CA THR A 50 5.96 -6.09 -14.46
C THR A 50 6.43 -6.79 -13.19
N HIS A 51 7.02 -7.96 -13.33
CA HIS A 51 7.56 -8.70 -12.19
C HIS A 51 8.53 -7.85 -11.38
N GLY A 52 8.37 -7.88 -10.06
CA GLY A 52 9.19 -7.09 -9.14
C GLY A 52 8.83 -5.61 -9.08
N TRP A 53 7.78 -5.17 -9.76
CA TRP A 53 7.23 -3.81 -9.70
C TRP A 53 8.20 -2.68 -10.07
N THR A 54 9.17 -2.98 -10.93
CA THR A 54 10.27 -2.04 -11.26
C THR A 54 9.77 -0.66 -11.71
N TYR A 55 8.82 -0.62 -12.65
CA TYR A 55 8.29 0.65 -13.18
C TYR A 55 7.34 1.35 -12.21
N LEU A 56 6.68 0.60 -11.33
CA LEU A 56 5.86 1.20 -10.29
C LEU A 56 6.71 1.92 -9.24
N VAL A 57 7.91 1.42 -8.98
CA VAL A 57 8.88 2.14 -8.15
C VAL A 57 9.30 3.45 -8.81
N ASP A 58 9.52 3.45 -10.12
CA ASP A 58 9.77 4.68 -10.89
C ASP A 58 8.63 5.67 -10.74
N GLN A 59 7.38 5.19 -10.75
CA GLN A 59 6.20 6.03 -10.54
C GLN A 59 6.24 6.74 -9.18
N VAL A 60 6.58 6.02 -8.12
CA VAL A 60 6.71 6.61 -6.78
C VAL A 60 7.83 7.65 -6.75
N ILE A 61 8.98 7.34 -7.32
CA ILE A 61 10.11 8.28 -7.40
C ILE A 61 9.72 9.54 -8.17
N ASP A 62 9.13 9.39 -9.35
CA ASP A 62 8.69 10.53 -10.17
C ASP A 62 7.65 11.38 -9.46
N SER A 63 6.69 10.75 -8.77
CA SER A 63 5.70 11.43 -7.96
C SER A 63 6.33 12.29 -6.87
N ILE A 64 7.33 11.76 -6.17
CA ILE A 64 8.08 12.50 -5.16
C ILE A 64 8.83 13.67 -5.79
N VAL A 65 9.61 13.41 -6.83
CA VAL A 65 10.44 14.43 -7.48
C VAL A 65 9.58 15.59 -8.01
N GLN A 66 8.47 15.28 -8.65
CA GLN A 66 7.58 16.30 -9.24
C GLN A 66 6.84 17.12 -8.19
N GLN A 67 6.41 16.51 -7.10
CA GLN A 67 5.55 17.17 -6.12
C GLN A 67 6.29 17.77 -4.94
N SER A 68 7.45 17.22 -4.56
CA SER A 68 8.18 17.67 -3.38
C SER A 68 8.93 18.98 -3.54
N LYS A 69 9.19 19.39 -4.78
CA LYS A 69 9.95 20.61 -5.09
C LYS A 69 11.29 20.67 -4.36
N GLY A 70 12.01 19.56 -4.36
CA GLY A 70 13.33 19.43 -3.76
C GLY A 70 13.35 19.16 -2.24
N ARG A 71 12.18 19.08 -1.60
CA ARG A 71 12.08 18.76 -0.17
C ARG A 71 12.21 17.24 0.02
N LYS A 72 12.88 16.83 1.10
CA LYS A 72 12.84 15.43 1.53
C LYS A 72 11.43 15.09 2.02
N VAL A 73 11.04 13.83 1.81
CA VAL A 73 9.72 13.35 2.23
C VAL A 73 9.84 12.30 3.33
N ILE A 74 8.81 12.23 4.16
CA ILE A 74 8.50 11.06 4.96
C ILE A 74 7.72 10.16 4.02
N GLY A 75 8.29 9.02 3.63
CA GLY A 75 7.62 8.05 2.79
C GLY A 75 6.63 7.23 3.61
N LEU A 76 5.35 7.37 3.34
CA LEU A 76 4.28 6.62 3.99
C LEU A 76 3.58 5.77 2.94
N GLY A 77 3.44 4.48 3.21
CA GLY A 77 2.73 3.60 2.28
C GLY A 77 1.94 2.53 3.01
N HIS A 78 0.89 2.03 2.34
CA HIS A 78 0.08 0.94 2.83
C HIS A 78 0.21 -0.25 1.88
N SER A 79 0.53 -1.43 2.42
CA SER A 79 0.61 -2.68 1.65
C SER A 79 1.53 -2.55 0.43
N LEU A 80 1.02 -2.73 -0.79
CA LEU A 80 1.76 -2.49 -2.05
C LEU A 80 2.55 -1.18 -2.00
N GLY A 81 1.87 -0.10 -1.66
CA GLY A 81 2.48 1.23 -1.63
C GLY A 81 3.65 1.33 -0.66
N SER A 82 3.62 0.60 0.45
CA SER A 82 4.72 0.58 1.42
C SER A 82 5.96 -0.11 0.85
N VAL A 83 5.79 -1.19 0.13
CA VAL A 83 6.90 -1.91 -0.51
C VAL A 83 7.52 -1.07 -1.63
N LEU A 84 6.69 -0.42 -2.45
CA LEU A 84 7.17 0.50 -3.49
C LEU A 84 7.97 1.65 -2.88
N THR A 85 7.50 2.20 -1.78
CA THR A 85 8.18 3.29 -1.05
C THR A 85 9.54 2.84 -0.51
N LEU A 86 9.60 1.64 0.08
CA LEU A 86 10.87 1.08 0.54
C LEU A 86 11.85 0.88 -0.61
N MET A 87 11.39 0.33 -1.72
CA MET A 87 12.23 0.13 -2.91
C MET A 87 12.72 1.47 -3.48
N ALA A 88 11.86 2.49 -3.49
CA ALA A 88 12.24 3.84 -3.88
C ALA A 88 13.32 4.42 -2.96
N ALA A 89 13.22 4.19 -1.64
CA ALA A 89 14.22 4.64 -0.67
C ALA A 89 15.57 3.91 -0.84
N TYR A 90 15.57 2.65 -1.26
CA TYR A 90 16.81 1.96 -1.59
C TYR A 90 17.48 2.56 -2.83
N ARG A 91 16.72 2.92 -3.86
CA ARG A 91 17.26 3.51 -5.09
C ARG A 91 17.69 4.96 -4.92
N ARG A 92 16.88 5.75 -4.22
CA ARG A 92 17.04 7.20 -4.10
C ARG A 92 16.91 7.63 -2.62
N PRO A 93 17.85 7.17 -1.75
CA PRO A 93 17.75 7.45 -0.32
C PRO A 93 17.76 8.96 0.01
N GLU A 94 18.35 9.78 -0.84
CA GLU A 94 18.41 11.23 -0.65
C GLU A 94 17.05 11.93 -0.73
N LEU A 95 16.04 11.27 -1.29
CA LEU A 95 14.68 11.82 -1.35
C LEU A 95 13.91 11.70 -0.04
N PHE A 96 14.38 10.86 0.89
CA PHE A 96 13.62 10.49 2.09
C PHE A 96 14.31 10.93 3.37
N SER A 97 13.51 11.39 4.35
CA SER A 97 13.96 11.57 5.73
C SER A 97 13.70 10.31 6.57
N GLN A 98 12.63 9.60 6.29
CA GLN A 98 12.28 8.30 6.89
C GLN A 98 11.19 7.63 6.07
N VAL A 99 10.97 6.33 6.35
CA VAL A 99 9.91 5.53 5.70
C VAL A 99 9.08 4.85 6.80
N ILE A 100 7.75 4.95 6.68
CA ILE A 100 6.80 4.26 7.54
C ILE A 100 5.94 3.35 6.65
N MET A 101 5.98 2.06 6.95
CA MET A 101 5.30 1.03 6.15
C MET A 101 4.12 0.46 6.94
N LEU A 102 2.91 0.66 6.43
CA LEU A 102 1.68 0.16 7.06
C LEU A 102 1.34 -1.22 6.47
N ASP A 103 1.41 -2.23 7.30
CA ASP A 103 1.11 -3.64 6.99
C ASP A 103 1.72 -4.12 5.66
N PRO A 104 3.06 -4.05 5.52
CA PRO A 104 3.70 -4.40 4.26
C PRO A 104 3.73 -5.91 4.01
N PRO A 105 3.48 -6.36 2.76
CA PRO A 105 3.76 -7.73 2.35
C PRO A 105 5.26 -7.92 2.09
N LEU A 106 6.08 -7.65 3.10
CA LEU A 106 7.53 -7.66 3.00
C LEU A 106 8.05 -9.08 3.21
N ILE A 107 8.05 -9.88 2.15
CA ILE A 107 8.45 -11.28 2.14
C ILE A 107 9.94 -11.35 1.82
N ILE A 108 10.75 -11.71 2.80
CA ILE A 108 12.21 -11.81 2.65
C ILE A 108 12.72 -13.17 3.17
N GLY A 109 13.96 -13.51 2.85
CA GLY A 109 14.56 -14.76 3.29
C GLY A 109 13.97 -15.99 2.60
N LYS A 110 13.83 -17.08 3.35
CA LYS A 110 13.37 -18.38 2.80
C LYS A 110 11.98 -18.31 2.14
N ALA A 111 11.05 -17.55 2.73
CA ALA A 111 9.70 -17.39 2.19
C ALA A 111 9.73 -16.74 0.79
N SER A 112 10.58 -15.73 0.61
CA SER A 112 10.77 -15.08 -0.69
C SER A 112 11.35 -16.04 -1.74
N PHE A 113 12.29 -16.87 -1.34
CA PHE A 113 12.86 -17.88 -2.23
C PHE A 113 11.81 -18.90 -2.69
N VAL A 114 11.00 -19.42 -1.76
CA VAL A 114 9.90 -20.34 -2.06
C VAL A 114 8.89 -19.68 -3.00
N PHE A 115 8.52 -18.42 -2.74
CA PHE A 115 7.62 -17.66 -3.58
C PHE A 115 8.18 -17.48 -5.01
N HIS A 116 9.47 -17.17 -5.11
CA HIS A 116 10.16 -17.04 -6.41
C HIS A 116 10.13 -18.34 -7.20
N LEU A 117 10.40 -19.48 -6.55
CA LEU A 117 10.31 -20.81 -7.18
C LEU A 117 8.89 -21.10 -7.66
N ALA A 118 7.87 -20.74 -6.87
CA ALA A 118 6.47 -20.91 -7.26
C ALA A 118 6.13 -20.11 -8.52
N LYS A 119 6.62 -18.87 -8.62
CA LYS A 119 6.42 -18.04 -9.81
C LYS A 119 7.05 -18.62 -11.07
N LEU A 120 8.24 -19.23 -10.93
CA LEU A 120 8.96 -19.81 -12.06
C LEU A 120 8.39 -21.16 -12.52
N PHE A 121 8.05 -22.03 -11.57
CA PHE A 121 7.72 -23.44 -11.89
C PHE A 121 6.25 -23.79 -11.71
N LYS A 122 5.52 -23.08 -10.87
CA LYS A 122 4.10 -23.32 -10.59
C LYS A 122 3.31 -22.01 -10.54
N PRO A 123 3.14 -21.31 -11.68
CA PRO A 123 2.46 -20.01 -11.70
C PRO A 123 1.04 -20.04 -11.11
N LYS A 124 0.32 -21.15 -11.26
CA LYS A 124 -1.03 -21.32 -10.69
C LYS A 124 -1.03 -21.31 -9.16
N LEU A 125 0.09 -21.71 -8.55
CA LEU A 125 0.22 -21.67 -7.09
C LEU A 125 0.28 -20.23 -6.57
N VAL A 126 0.80 -19.30 -7.36
CA VAL A 126 0.83 -17.86 -7.02
C VAL A 126 -0.58 -17.34 -6.75
N ASP A 127 -1.57 -17.74 -7.54
CA ASP A 127 -2.98 -17.35 -7.34
C ASP A 127 -3.56 -17.90 -6.02
N LYS A 128 -2.99 -19.00 -5.48
CA LYS A 128 -3.42 -19.59 -4.20
C LYS A 128 -2.74 -18.95 -3.01
N ILE A 129 -1.48 -18.54 -3.13
CA ILE A 129 -0.70 -17.96 -2.03
C ILE A 129 -0.73 -16.44 -2.00
N THR A 130 -1.33 -15.79 -3.01
CA THR A 130 -1.59 -14.36 -3.05
C THR A 130 -3.09 -14.12 -3.21
N PRO A 131 -3.59 -12.89 -2.94
CA PRO A 131 -5.00 -12.55 -3.20
C PRO A 131 -5.41 -12.54 -4.68
N ALA A 132 -4.51 -12.81 -5.64
CA ALA A 132 -4.82 -12.80 -7.07
C ALA A 132 -5.99 -13.71 -7.42
N GLY A 133 -6.05 -14.91 -6.85
CA GLY A 133 -7.13 -15.86 -7.11
C GLY A 133 -8.50 -15.36 -6.63
N LEU A 134 -8.55 -14.63 -5.53
CA LEU A 134 -9.78 -13.99 -5.05
C LEU A 134 -10.16 -12.80 -5.92
N SER A 135 -9.19 -11.99 -6.34
CA SER A 135 -9.42 -10.82 -7.19
C SER A 135 -9.98 -11.21 -8.56
N VAL A 136 -9.51 -12.31 -9.15
CA VAL A 136 -10.04 -12.84 -10.42
C VAL A 136 -11.55 -13.10 -10.32
N ARG A 137 -12.01 -13.60 -9.18
CA ARG A 137 -13.40 -14.03 -8.97
C ARG A 137 -14.29 -12.93 -8.39
N ARG A 138 -13.75 -11.78 -7.99
CA ARG A 138 -14.54 -10.72 -7.38
C ARG A 138 -15.48 -10.06 -8.40
N ARG A 139 -16.62 -9.58 -7.90
CA ARG A 139 -17.52 -8.74 -8.67
C ARG A 139 -16.89 -7.37 -8.92
N ASP A 140 -17.01 -6.84 -10.13
CA ASP A 140 -16.44 -5.54 -10.52
C ASP A 140 -17.47 -4.60 -11.19
N HIS A 141 -18.76 -4.91 -11.09
CA HIS A 141 -19.83 -4.06 -11.61
C HIS A 141 -21.05 -4.07 -10.69
N TRP A 142 -21.65 -2.90 -10.51
CA TRP A 142 -22.88 -2.67 -9.74
C TRP A 142 -23.76 -1.67 -10.48
N GLU A 143 -25.08 -1.74 -10.24
CA GLU A 143 -26.03 -0.84 -10.90
C GLU A 143 -25.89 0.60 -10.42
N SER A 144 -25.43 0.79 -9.18
CA SER A 144 -25.24 2.10 -8.56
C SER A 144 -24.22 2.01 -7.41
N ARG A 145 -23.75 3.16 -6.94
CA ARG A 145 -22.92 3.20 -5.73
C ARG A 145 -23.68 2.74 -4.50
N GLU A 146 -24.97 3.04 -4.42
CA GLU A 146 -25.84 2.61 -3.33
C GLU A 146 -25.94 1.09 -3.29
N GLN A 147 -26.14 0.43 -4.44
CA GLN A 147 -26.13 -1.04 -4.51
C GLN A 147 -24.77 -1.62 -4.10
N ALA A 148 -23.68 -1.02 -4.59
CA ALA A 148 -22.35 -1.46 -4.23
C ALA A 148 -22.11 -1.35 -2.71
N ALA A 149 -22.50 -0.23 -2.11
CA ALA A 149 -22.38 -0.02 -0.67
C ALA A 149 -23.16 -1.07 0.13
N GLU A 150 -24.41 -1.33 -0.26
CA GLU A 150 -25.24 -2.33 0.39
C GLU A 150 -24.64 -3.74 0.32
N LEU A 151 -24.12 -4.13 -0.85
CA LEU A 151 -23.57 -5.46 -1.06
C LEU A 151 -22.16 -5.63 -0.45
N LEU A 152 -21.35 -4.58 -0.40
CA LEU A 152 -19.99 -4.66 0.08
C LEU A 152 -19.87 -4.47 1.60
N ARG A 153 -20.78 -3.73 2.22
CA ARG A 153 -20.68 -3.34 3.64
C ARG A 153 -20.40 -4.50 4.58
N ASN A 154 -21.02 -5.65 4.34
CA ASN A 154 -20.93 -6.82 5.23
C ASN A 154 -19.95 -7.90 4.73
N LYS A 155 -19.23 -7.66 3.64
CA LYS A 155 -18.20 -8.59 3.18
C LYS A 155 -16.95 -8.48 4.02
N GLY A 156 -16.25 -9.60 4.22
CA GLY A 156 -15.11 -9.72 5.13
C GLY A 156 -14.02 -8.66 4.95
N PHE A 157 -13.73 -8.29 3.71
CA PHE A 157 -12.73 -7.26 3.44
C PHE A 157 -13.14 -5.88 3.98
N TYR A 158 -14.43 -5.53 3.96
CA TYR A 158 -14.94 -4.20 4.28
C TYR A 158 -15.64 -4.10 5.63
N GLN A 159 -16.00 -5.24 6.25
CA GLN A 159 -16.91 -5.26 7.39
C GLN A 159 -16.43 -4.47 8.61
N HIS A 160 -15.13 -4.30 8.76
CA HIS A 160 -14.53 -3.58 9.88
C HIS A 160 -14.06 -2.17 9.53
N PHE A 161 -14.29 -1.71 8.30
CA PHE A 161 -13.94 -0.36 7.90
C PHE A 161 -14.65 0.67 8.76
N ASP A 162 -13.92 1.72 9.14
CA ASP A 162 -14.52 2.94 9.68
C ASP A 162 -15.60 3.44 8.69
N PRO A 163 -16.77 3.91 9.17
CA PRO A 163 -17.86 4.34 8.27
C PRO A 163 -17.44 5.41 7.25
N ASP A 164 -16.62 6.38 7.65
CA ASP A 164 -16.16 7.42 6.73
C ASP A 164 -15.17 6.87 5.71
N CYS A 165 -14.31 5.94 6.13
CA CYS A 165 -13.38 5.25 5.22
C CYS A 165 -14.13 4.35 4.23
N PHE A 166 -15.18 3.67 4.67
CA PHE A 166 -16.02 2.88 3.77
C PHE A 166 -16.71 3.78 2.74
N GLN A 167 -17.28 4.91 3.17
CA GLN A 167 -17.90 5.86 2.25
C GLN A 167 -16.88 6.40 1.23
N ALA A 168 -15.66 6.72 1.69
CA ALA A 168 -14.61 7.14 0.78
C ALA A 168 -14.24 6.06 -0.23
N TYR A 169 -14.25 4.78 0.18
CA TYR A 169 -14.06 3.67 -0.76
C TYR A 169 -15.15 3.66 -1.84
N ILE A 170 -16.42 3.80 -1.46
CA ILE A 170 -17.52 3.84 -2.40
C ILE A 170 -17.42 5.05 -3.34
N ASP A 171 -16.98 6.20 -2.82
CA ASP A 171 -16.85 7.42 -3.62
C ASP A 171 -15.67 7.39 -4.60
N TYR A 172 -14.54 6.82 -4.22
CA TYR A 172 -13.29 6.96 -4.97
C TYR A 172 -12.72 5.67 -5.56
N ALA A 173 -13.04 4.52 -4.98
CA ALA A 173 -12.60 3.24 -5.55
C ALA A 173 -13.54 2.73 -6.63
N LEU A 174 -14.71 3.35 -6.79
CA LEU A 174 -15.68 3.07 -7.85
C LEU A 174 -15.76 4.25 -8.80
N ALA A 175 -15.98 3.96 -10.07
CA ALA A 175 -16.14 4.96 -11.14
C ALA A 175 -17.33 4.59 -12.01
N ASP A 176 -17.89 5.56 -12.71
CA ASP A 176 -18.97 5.30 -13.67
C ASP A 176 -18.49 4.34 -14.76
N ASP A 177 -19.32 3.36 -15.09
CA ASP A 177 -19.05 2.39 -16.14
C ASP A 177 -19.59 2.90 -17.48
N PRO A 178 -18.71 3.28 -18.42
CA PRO A 178 -19.15 3.84 -19.70
C PRO A 178 -19.77 2.81 -20.66
N ARG A 179 -19.58 1.52 -20.39
CA ARG A 179 -20.07 0.44 -21.26
C ARG A 179 -21.41 -0.11 -20.83
N LYS A 180 -21.57 -0.36 -19.52
CA LYS A 180 -22.74 -1.05 -18.96
C LYS A 180 -23.67 -0.12 -18.19
N GLY A 181 -23.26 1.13 -17.97
CA GLY A 181 -23.92 2.00 -17.01
C GLY A 181 -23.59 1.54 -15.58
N GLY A 182 -24.13 2.24 -14.59
CA GLY A 182 -23.77 1.95 -13.19
C GLY A 182 -22.32 2.27 -12.89
N VAL A 183 -21.70 1.46 -12.03
CA VAL A 183 -20.34 1.70 -11.57
C VAL A 183 -19.47 0.44 -11.67
N THR A 184 -18.17 0.66 -11.86
CA THR A 184 -17.13 -0.36 -11.85
C THR A 184 -15.98 0.09 -10.96
N LEU A 185 -14.90 -0.71 -10.89
CA LEU A 185 -13.71 -0.35 -10.12
C LEU A 185 -12.91 0.75 -10.82
N THR A 186 -12.48 1.76 -10.07
CA THR A 186 -11.55 2.80 -10.57
C THR A 186 -10.24 2.18 -11.04
N ILE A 187 -9.68 1.27 -10.25
CA ILE A 187 -8.54 0.44 -10.66
C ILE A 187 -9.11 -0.87 -11.18
N PRO A 188 -9.01 -1.16 -12.49
CA PRO A 188 -9.62 -2.36 -13.07
C PRO A 188 -9.18 -3.65 -12.39
N LYS A 189 -10.08 -4.62 -12.34
CA LYS A 189 -9.83 -5.91 -11.72
C LYS A 189 -8.60 -6.61 -12.32
N ASP A 190 -8.40 -6.53 -13.63
CA ASP A 190 -7.25 -7.15 -14.29
C ASP A 190 -5.93 -6.55 -13.81
N ASP A 191 -5.87 -5.25 -13.57
CA ASP A 191 -4.69 -4.60 -13.04
C ASP A 191 -4.44 -5.01 -11.57
N GLU A 192 -5.51 -5.10 -10.77
CA GLU A 192 -5.43 -5.59 -9.38
C GLU A 192 -4.85 -7.00 -9.33
N VAL A 193 -5.35 -7.90 -10.18
CA VAL A 193 -4.88 -9.29 -10.30
C VAL A 193 -3.40 -9.31 -10.69
N GLU A 194 -3.02 -8.53 -11.70
CA GLU A 194 -1.65 -8.50 -12.20
C GLU A 194 -0.67 -7.97 -11.15
N LEU A 195 -1.08 -6.98 -10.37
CA LEU A 195 -0.27 -6.47 -9.25
C LEU A 195 0.04 -7.57 -8.22
N PHE A 196 -0.94 -8.41 -7.88
CA PHE A 196 -0.69 -9.54 -6.98
C PHE A 196 0.25 -10.58 -7.60
N ARG A 197 0.07 -10.89 -8.88
CA ARG A 197 0.88 -11.91 -9.58
C ARG A 197 2.34 -11.51 -9.77
N THR A 198 2.62 -10.22 -9.77
CA THR A 198 3.96 -9.68 -10.02
C THR A 198 4.69 -9.26 -8.74
N THR A 199 4.17 -9.60 -7.58
CA THR A 199 4.77 -9.29 -6.26
C THR A 199 6.27 -9.65 -6.24
N PRO A 200 7.14 -8.77 -5.71
CA PRO A 200 8.58 -9.04 -5.65
C PRO A 200 8.89 -10.32 -4.89
N SER A 201 9.80 -11.13 -5.42
CA SER A 201 10.15 -12.45 -4.88
C SER A 201 11.66 -12.68 -4.76
N MET A 202 12.47 -11.63 -4.87
CA MET A 202 13.94 -11.77 -4.81
C MET A 202 14.54 -11.23 -3.52
N TRP A 203 13.71 -10.95 -2.50
CA TRP A 203 14.13 -10.46 -1.19
C TRP A 203 14.85 -11.52 -0.35
N TRP A 204 14.91 -12.77 -0.83
CA TRP A 204 15.68 -13.84 -0.20
C TRP A 204 17.20 -13.64 -0.34
N LEU A 205 17.64 -12.84 -1.32
CA LEU A 205 19.03 -12.48 -1.49
C LEU A 205 19.49 -11.56 -0.34
N PRO A 206 20.73 -11.67 0.11
CA PRO A 206 21.26 -10.75 1.11
C PRO A 206 21.09 -9.30 0.63
N MET A 207 20.40 -8.50 1.44
CA MET A 207 20.19 -7.08 1.18
C MET A 207 20.97 -6.26 2.20
N SER A 208 21.49 -5.10 1.77
CA SER A 208 22.04 -4.13 2.70
C SER A 208 20.89 -3.54 3.55
N LYS A 209 21.22 -3.11 4.77
CA LYS A 209 20.27 -2.36 5.59
C LYS A 209 19.89 -1.05 4.90
N PRO A 210 18.62 -0.58 5.05
CA PRO A 210 18.22 0.71 4.49
C PRO A 210 19.14 1.84 4.99
N LYS A 211 19.44 2.80 4.12
CA LYS A 211 20.24 3.98 4.48
C LYS A 211 19.43 5.04 5.21
N VAL A 212 18.11 4.97 5.14
CA VAL A 212 17.18 5.87 5.83
C VAL A 212 16.46 5.10 6.94
N PRO A 213 16.00 5.78 8.02
CA PRO A 213 15.20 5.10 9.04
C PRO A 213 13.91 4.54 8.45
N VAL A 214 13.62 3.28 8.72
CA VAL A 214 12.41 2.58 8.29
C VAL A 214 11.73 1.97 9.50
N HIS A 215 10.40 2.06 9.58
CA HIS A 215 9.61 1.44 10.63
C HIS A 215 8.39 0.78 10.03
N LEU A 216 8.10 -0.48 10.45
CA LEU A 216 6.90 -1.19 10.05
C LEU A 216 5.82 -1.02 11.12
N VAL A 217 4.58 -0.83 10.67
CA VAL A 217 3.39 -0.89 11.54
C VAL A 217 2.52 -2.03 11.02
N VAL A 218 2.24 -3.01 11.87
CA VAL A 218 1.59 -4.27 11.46
C VAL A 218 0.31 -4.46 12.26
N GLY A 219 -0.75 -4.92 11.59
CA GLY A 219 -2.02 -5.23 12.25
C GLY A 219 -1.92 -6.49 13.11
N SER A 220 -2.51 -6.46 14.31
CA SER A 220 -2.51 -7.59 15.24
C SER A 220 -3.14 -8.86 14.65
N ASP A 221 -4.10 -8.70 13.73
CA ASP A 221 -4.79 -9.80 13.04
C ASP A 221 -4.26 -10.05 11.62
N SER A 222 -3.21 -9.34 11.22
CA SER A 222 -2.63 -9.48 9.89
C SER A 222 -1.99 -10.85 9.67
N VAL A 223 -2.22 -11.43 8.50
CA VAL A 223 -1.56 -12.66 8.07
C VAL A 223 -0.03 -12.49 8.03
N PHE A 224 0.47 -11.29 7.73
CA PHE A 224 1.90 -11.03 7.68
C PHE A 224 2.56 -11.11 9.06
N LEU A 225 1.83 -10.72 10.12
CA LEU A 225 2.30 -10.91 11.49
C LEU A 225 2.32 -12.41 11.87
N LYS A 226 1.28 -13.15 11.49
CA LYS A 226 1.17 -14.60 11.74
C LYS A 226 2.30 -15.36 11.04
N GLU A 227 2.67 -14.95 9.84
CA GLU A 227 3.77 -15.51 9.05
C GLU A 227 5.15 -15.01 9.50
N LYS A 228 5.21 -14.17 10.52
CA LYS A 228 6.44 -13.61 11.11
C LYS A 228 7.31 -12.80 10.16
N PHE A 229 6.72 -12.19 9.14
CA PHE A 229 7.46 -11.35 8.19
C PHE A 229 8.13 -10.14 8.85
N PRO A 230 7.49 -9.40 9.77
CA PRO A 230 8.16 -8.28 10.44
C PRO A 230 9.34 -8.73 11.31
N GLN A 231 9.25 -9.89 11.97
CA GLN A 231 10.36 -10.42 12.76
C GLN A 231 11.57 -10.74 11.88
N VAL A 232 11.34 -11.29 10.68
CA VAL A 232 12.42 -11.58 9.71
C VAL A 232 13.04 -10.28 9.20
N ALA A 233 12.24 -9.26 8.91
CA ALA A 233 12.73 -7.95 8.50
C ALA A 233 13.59 -7.31 9.59
N LYS A 234 13.19 -7.41 10.84
CA LYS A 234 13.97 -6.91 11.98
C LYS A 234 15.31 -7.63 12.09
N LYS A 235 15.31 -8.95 11.99
CA LYS A 235 16.52 -9.77 12.10
C LYS A 235 17.50 -9.52 10.95
N LYS A 236 16.98 -9.48 9.70
CA LYS A 236 17.83 -9.42 8.50
C LYS A 236 18.19 -7.99 8.08
N LEU A 237 17.30 -7.05 8.25
CA LEU A 237 17.46 -5.66 7.78
C LEU A 237 17.53 -4.63 8.91
N GLY A 238 17.38 -5.05 10.16
CA GLY A 238 17.38 -4.14 11.30
C GLY A 238 16.19 -3.19 11.34
N ILE A 239 15.09 -3.54 10.68
CA ILE A 239 13.89 -2.70 10.61
C ILE A 239 13.00 -2.99 11.82
N PRO A 240 12.78 -2.02 12.72
CA PRO A 240 11.88 -2.20 13.84
C PRO A 240 10.42 -2.20 13.41
N PHE A 241 9.55 -2.79 14.23
CA PHE A 241 8.11 -2.78 13.96
C PHE A 241 7.29 -2.54 15.23
N SER A 242 6.10 -2.02 15.03
CA SER A 242 5.06 -1.85 16.04
C SER A 242 3.80 -2.61 15.61
N ILE A 243 3.00 -3.02 16.59
CA ILE A 243 1.73 -3.70 16.35
C ILE A 243 0.59 -2.76 16.72
N VAL A 244 -0.43 -2.67 15.88
CA VAL A 244 -1.67 -1.94 16.12
C VAL A 244 -2.86 -2.88 15.99
N GLU A 245 -3.99 -2.53 16.60
CA GLU A 245 -5.21 -3.32 16.48
C GLU A 245 -5.74 -3.30 15.06
N GLY A 246 -6.14 -4.47 14.54
CA GLY A 246 -6.79 -4.61 13.25
C GLY A 246 -6.13 -5.60 12.32
N GLY A 247 -6.74 -5.79 11.14
CA GLY A 247 -6.25 -6.66 10.09
C GLY A 247 -5.34 -5.93 9.11
N HIS A 248 -5.20 -6.51 7.92
CA HIS A 248 -4.40 -5.90 6.84
C HIS A 248 -4.86 -4.49 6.47
N MET A 249 -6.14 -4.19 6.62
CA MET A 249 -6.71 -2.89 6.29
C MET A 249 -6.86 -1.98 7.50
N PHE A 250 -6.08 -2.17 8.55
CA PHE A 250 -6.19 -1.40 9.78
C PHE A 250 -6.18 0.12 9.57
N PRO A 251 -5.47 0.70 8.57
CA PRO A 251 -5.53 2.15 8.35
C PRO A 251 -6.94 2.66 8.05
N LEU A 252 -7.78 1.82 7.45
CA LEU A 252 -9.16 2.15 7.11
C LEU A 252 -10.17 1.60 8.13
N GLU A 253 -9.73 0.71 9.02
CA GLU A 253 -10.53 0.18 10.13
C GLU A 253 -10.37 1.04 11.38
N HIS A 254 -9.15 1.48 11.66
CA HIS A 254 -8.77 2.27 12.83
C HIS A 254 -7.94 3.49 12.41
N PRO A 255 -8.55 4.46 11.68
CA PRO A 255 -7.79 5.59 11.14
C PRO A 255 -7.22 6.50 12.22
N THR A 256 -7.93 6.74 13.31
CA THR A 256 -7.45 7.60 14.41
C THR A 256 -6.21 7.02 15.09
N GLU A 257 -6.24 5.75 15.44
CA GLU A 257 -5.12 5.03 16.05
C GLU A 257 -3.92 4.96 15.09
N THR A 258 -4.19 4.78 13.80
CA THR A 258 -3.16 4.78 12.76
C THR A 258 -2.46 6.13 12.70
N VAL A 259 -3.20 7.22 12.66
CA VAL A 259 -2.64 8.59 12.64
C VAL A 259 -1.81 8.84 13.90
N MET A 260 -2.31 8.47 15.08
CA MET A 260 -1.55 8.60 16.33
C MET A 260 -0.21 7.86 16.27
N LYS A 261 -0.22 6.64 15.74
CA LYS A 261 1.02 5.85 15.59
C LYS A 261 1.98 6.52 14.61
N ILE A 262 1.48 7.00 13.48
CA ILE A 262 2.31 7.71 12.49
C ILE A 262 2.97 8.93 13.12
N LYS A 263 2.21 9.77 13.82
CA LYS A 263 2.74 10.96 14.49
C LYS A 263 3.82 10.63 15.53
N ASN A 264 3.64 9.52 16.26
CA ASN A 264 4.62 9.07 17.26
C ASN A 264 5.93 8.58 16.62
N LEU A 265 5.89 8.09 15.38
CA LEU A 265 7.05 7.56 14.68
C LEU A 265 7.82 8.62 13.92
N ILE A 266 7.20 9.73 13.56
CA ILE A 266 7.85 10.83 12.85
C ILE A 266 8.77 11.59 13.80
N ARG A 267 10.01 11.76 13.38
CA ARG A 267 11.07 12.44 14.14
C ARG A 267 11.46 13.76 13.49
#